data_ed6d22d5f207574ffd08484f531b48db
#
_entry.id   ed6d22d5f207574ffd08484f531b48db
#
_cell.length_a   1.000
_cell.length_b   1.000
_cell.length_c   1.000
_cell.angle_alpha   90.00
_cell.angle_beta   90.00
_cell.angle_gamma   90.00
#
_symmetry.space_group_name_H-M   'P 1'
#
loop_
_entity.id
_entity.type
_entity.pdbx_description
1 polymer ?
#
loop_
_entity_poly.entity_id
_entity_poly.type
_entity_poly.pdbx_seq_one_letter_code
_entity_poly.pdbx_strand_id
1 'polypeptide(L)'
;MLGFYQIYIKNTTTGTDIKWDVLVMENLFYDRKTTRIFDLKGSMRNRYTHATGDQNEVLLDENMVEFIYESPLFVREHSKKLLRASLWNDTLFLSRQNVMDYSLMIGIDEAKKELVVGIIGTHLFLPYSVGPILFTPFNPLFSFSFSFSFFYLLFISSLLSLLC
;
A
#
# COMPACT_ATOMS: atom_id res chain seq x y z
N MET A 1 3.44 -10.09 -7.20
CA MET A 1 3.74 -9.50 -8.52
C MET A 1 3.69 -10.61 -9.56
N LEU A 2 2.99 -10.39 -10.65
CA LEU A 2 2.82 -11.39 -11.72
C LEU A 2 3.76 -11.12 -12.90
N GLY A 3 4.16 -9.87 -13.13
CA GLY A 3 5.10 -9.52 -14.17
C GLY A 3 5.30 -8.02 -14.32
N PHE A 4 6.38 -7.68 -15.03
CA PHE A 4 6.70 -6.32 -15.44
C PHE A 4 6.75 -6.28 -16.96
N TYR A 5 6.03 -5.32 -17.56
CA TYR A 5 5.89 -5.20 -19.00
C TYR A 5 6.12 -3.76 -19.43
N GLN A 6 6.65 -3.62 -20.63
CA GLN A 6 6.77 -2.34 -21.29
C GLN A 6 5.79 -2.30 -22.46
N ILE A 7 4.89 -1.32 -22.45
CA ILE A 7 3.91 -1.11 -23.50
C ILE A 7 4.37 0.07 -24.36
N TYR A 8 4.51 -0.17 -25.64
CA TYR A 8 4.87 0.84 -26.62
C TYR A 8 3.70 1.05 -27.57
N ILE A 9 3.17 2.27 -27.60
CA ILE A 9 2.04 2.65 -28.47
C ILE A 9 2.52 3.72 -29.44
N LYS A 10 2.49 3.41 -30.74
CA LYS A 10 2.82 4.34 -31.79
C LYS A 10 1.55 4.90 -32.43
N ASN A 11 1.36 6.20 -32.36
CA ASN A 11 0.29 6.88 -33.08
C ASN A 11 0.78 7.23 -34.50
N THR A 12 0.30 6.47 -35.48
CA THR A 12 0.69 6.65 -36.89
C THR A 12 0.17 7.94 -37.53
N THR A 13 -0.86 8.57 -36.93
CA THR A 13 -1.49 9.78 -37.45
C THR A 13 -0.79 11.05 -36.97
N THR A 14 -0.38 11.08 -35.68
CA THR A 14 0.26 12.25 -35.06
C THR A 14 1.79 12.14 -34.97
N GLY A 15 2.35 10.95 -35.20
CA GLY A 15 3.77 10.68 -35.06
C GLY A 15 4.27 10.64 -33.60
N THR A 16 3.34 10.68 -32.64
CA THR A 16 3.70 10.63 -31.21
C THR A 16 3.78 9.20 -30.72
N ASP A 17 4.82 8.90 -29.99
CA ASP A 17 5.05 7.59 -29.36
C ASP A 17 4.85 7.70 -27.85
N ILE A 18 4.12 6.73 -27.29
CA ILE A 18 3.90 6.62 -25.84
C ILE A 18 4.53 5.32 -25.38
N LYS A 19 5.32 5.40 -24.31
CA LYS A 19 5.98 4.26 -23.69
C LYS A 19 5.56 4.21 -22.21
N TRP A 20 4.97 3.09 -21.82
CA TRP A 20 4.59 2.85 -20.43
C TRP A 20 5.28 1.61 -19.88
N ASP A 21 5.80 1.73 -18.68
CA ASP A 21 6.25 0.61 -17.88
C ASP A 21 5.12 0.20 -16.93
N VAL A 22 4.67 -1.06 -17.05
CA VAL A 22 3.48 -1.57 -16.37
C VAL A 22 3.85 -2.74 -15.47
N LEU A 23 3.48 -2.63 -14.21
CA LEU A 23 3.58 -3.71 -13.24
C LEU A 23 2.24 -4.43 -13.13
N VAL A 24 2.23 -5.73 -13.41
CA VAL A 24 1.04 -6.56 -13.27
C VAL A 24 1.05 -7.24 -11.91
N MET A 25 -0.01 -7.01 -11.15
CA MET A 25 -0.21 -7.58 -9.82
C MET A 25 -1.52 -8.35 -9.75
N GLU A 26 -1.66 -9.20 -8.74
CA GLU A 26 -2.93 -9.84 -8.42
C GLU A 26 -4.01 -8.81 -8.09
N ASN A 27 -5.22 -9.00 -8.60
CA ASN A 27 -6.37 -8.22 -8.17
C ASN A 27 -6.84 -8.75 -6.80
N LEU A 28 -6.58 -7.98 -5.76
CA LEU A 28 -6.88 -8.37 -4.38
C LEU A 28 -8.36 -8.69 -4.14
N PHE A 29 -9.25 -8.02 -4.87
CA PHE A 29 -10.70 -8.13 -4.71
C PHE A 29 -11.38 -9.00 -5.76
N TYR A 30 -10.59 -9.74 -6.57
CA TYR A 30 -11.14 -10.65 -7.56
C TYR A 30 -12.00 -11.73 -6.88
N ASP A 31 -13.25 -11.85 -7.32
CA ASP A 31 -14.26 -12.79 -6.79
C ASP A 31 -14.49 -12.68 -5.25
N ARG A 32 -14.31 -11.46 -4.70
CA ARG A 32 -14.52 -11.16 -3.27
C ARG A 32 -15.58 -10.09 -3.11
N LYS A 33 -16.48 -10.28 -2.15
CA LYS A 33 -17.51 -9.31 -1.78
C LYS A 33 -17.09 -8.60 -0.50
N THR A 34 -16.22 -7.62 -0.64
CA THR A 34 -15.81 -6.79 0.50
C THR A 34 -16.96 -5.86 0.89
N THR A 35 -17.29 -5.83 2.17
CA THR A 35 -18.28 -4.89 2.74
C THR A 35 -17.65 -3.55 3.06
N ARG A 36 -16.36 -3.54 3.36
CA ARG A 36 -15.58 -2.32 3.65
C ARG A 36 -14.18 -2.43 3.06
N ILE A 37 -13.67 -1.31 2.56
CA ILE A 37 -12.32 -1.20 2.00
C ILE A 37 -11.63 -0.02 2.67
N PHE A 38 -10.39 -0.23 3.12
CA PHE A 38 -9.55 0.79 3.74
C PHE A 38 -8.24 0.94 2.98
N ASP A 39 -7.87 2.18 2.70
CA ASP A 39 -6.56 2.59 2.19
C ASP A 39 -5.77 3.23 3.33
N LEU A 40 -4.74 2.55 3.81
CA LEU A 40 -3.97 2.96 4.97
C LEU A 40 -2.57 3.42 4.56
N LYS A 41 -2.21 4.64 4.95
CA LYS A 41 -0.87 5.21 4.74
C LYS A 41 -0.05 5.34 6.02
N GLY A 42 -0.57 4.89 7.15
CA GLY A 42 0.12 4.98 8.43
C GLY A 42 0.18 6.39 9.01
N SER A 43 -0.76 7.25 8.66
CA SER A 43 -0.85 8.63 9.12
C SER A 43 -2.29 8.97 9.48
N MET A 44 -2.47 9.75 10.54
CA MET A 44 -3.78 10.28 10.93
C MET A 44 -4.03 11.67 10.36
N ARG A 45 -3.03 12.28 9.73
CA ARG A 45 -3.12 13.67 9.26
C ARG A 45 -3.94 13.75 7.96
N ASN A 46 -5.15 14.34 8.04
CA ASN A 46 -6.08 14.49 6.92
C ASN A 46 -6.43 13.14 6.26
N ARG A 47 -6.59 12.10 7.08
CA ARG A 47 -6.88 10.73 6.64
C ARG A 47 -8.23 10.25 7.19
N TYR A 48 -9.24 11.09 7.04
CA TYR A 48 -10.63 10.79 7.34
C TYR A 48 -11.53 11.08 6.12
N THR A 49 -12.50 10.24 5.87
CA THR A 49 -13.54 10.49 4.88
C THR A 49 -14.92 10.27 5.51
N HIS A 50 -15.89 11.07 5.10
CA HIS A 50 -17.28 10.84 5.54
C HIS A 50 -17.87 9.67 4.78
N ALA A 51 -18.23 8.61 5.50
CA ALA A 51 -18.82 7.43 4.91
C ALA A 51 -20.16 7.77 4.25
N THR A 52 -20.26 7.52 2.94
CA THR A 52 -21.51 7.73 2.17
C THR A 52 -22.40 6.49 2.17
N GLY A 53 -21.83 5.34 2.54
CA GLY A 53 -22.50 4.04 2.53
C GLY A 53 -22.50 3.35 1.17
N ASP A 54 -21.69 3.83 0.23
CA ASP A 54 -21.52 3.19 -1.07
C ASP A 54 -20.71 1.90 -0.93
N GLN A 55 -21.09 0.84 -1.68
CA GLN A 55 -20.43 -0.47 -1.60
C GLN A 55 -18.95 -0.47 -2.03
N ASN A 56 -18.52 0.53 -2.78
CA ASN A 56 -17.14 0.65 -3.28
C ASN A 56 -16.38 1.82 -2.63
N GLU A 57 -16.89 2.34 -1.53
CA GLU A 57 -16.25 3.44 -0.83
C GLU A 57 -14.94 2.98 -0.21
N VAL A 58 -13.89 3.79 -0.41
CA VAL A 58 -12.58 3.57 0.21
C VAL A 58 -12.44 4.49 1.42
N LEU A 59 -12.36 3.89 2.59
CA LEU A 59 -12.17 4.54 3.87
C LEU A 59 -10.67 4.72 4.17
N LEU A 60 -10.34 5.59 5.09
CA LEU A 60 -8.96 5.98 5.38
C LEU A 60 -8.54 5.58 6.80
N ASP A 61 -7.34 5.99 7.21
CA ASP A 61 -6.72 5.55 8.47
C ASP A 61 -7.56 5.84 9.71
N GLU A 62 -8.11 7.06 9.84
CA GLU A 62 -8.94 7.44 11.01
C GLU A 62 -10.23 6.61 11.04
N ASN A 63 -10.84 6.37 9.87
CA ASN A 63 -12.03 5.52 9.79
C ASN A 63 -11.76 4.08 10.23
N MET A 64 -10.56 3.54 9.92
CA MET A 64 -10.18 2.20 10.36
C MET A 64 -10.03 2.14 11.88
N VAL A 65 -9.46 3.17 12.49
CA VAL A 65 -9.34 3.25 13.95
C VAL A 65 -10.71 3.29 14.61
N GLU A 66 -11.62 4.16 14.14
CA GLU A 66 -13.01 4.22 14.62
C GLU A 66 -13.69 2.87 14.48
N PHE A 67 -13.58 2.25 13.30
CA PHE A 67 -14.18 0.95 13.03
C PHE A 67 -13.70 -0.15 13.99
N ILE A 68 -12.41 -0.22 14.30
CA ILE A 68 -11.87 -1.24 15.23
C ILE A 68 -12.38 -1.01 16.66
N TYR A 69 -12.54 0.24 17.08
CA TYR A 69 -13.11 0.53 18.40
C TYR A 69 -14.58 0.16 18.52
N GLU A 70 -15.35 0.35 17.45
CA GLU A 70 -16.79 0.00 17.43
C GLU A 70 -17.01 -1.50 17.20
N SER A 71 -16.23 -2.10 16.35
CA SER A 71 -16.37 -3.50 15.92
C SER A 71 -15.00 -4.18 15.84
N PRO A 72 -14.47 -4.71 16.96
CA PRO A 72 -13.18 -5.34 17.01
C PRO A 72 -13.06 -6.52 16.03
N LEU A 73 -11.97 -6.53 15.27
CA LEU A 73 -11.66 -7.60 14.33
C LEU A 73 -10.84 -8.70 15.02
N PHE A 74 -11.36 -9.91 15.01
CA PHE A 74 -10.65 -11.06 15.58
C PHE A 74 -9.86 -11.78 14.51
N VAL A 75 -8.55 -11.75 14.63
CA VAL A 75 -7.63 -12.46 13.73
C VAL A 75 -6.89 -13.53 14.52
N ARG A 76 -6.84 -14.76 13.96
CA ARG A 76 -6.09 -15.86 14.60
C ARG A 76 -4.64 -15.44 14.85
N GLU A 77 -4.11 -15.74 16.02
CA GLU A 77 -2.76 -15.34 16.45
C GLU A 77 -1.67 -15.75 15.45
N HIS A 78 -1.77 -16.93 14.87
CA HIS A 78 -0.85 -17.39 13.85
C HIS A 78 -0.91 -16.52 12.57
N SER A 79 -2.11 -16.23 12.09
CA SER A 79 -2.32 -15.36 10.91
C SER A 79 -1.84 -13.94 11.16
N LYS A 80 -2.06 -13.41 12.37
CA LYS A 80 -1.58 -12.10 12.80
C LYS A 80 -0.04 -12.04 12.79
N LYS A 81 0.64 -13.08 13.30
CA LYS A 81 2.11 -13.16 13.27
C LYS A 81 2.65 -13.22 11.84
N LEU A 82 2.03 -14.03 10.98
CA LEU A 82 2.42 -14.12 9.57
C LEU A 82 2.23 -12.79 8.85
N LEU A 83 1.06 -12.16 9.00
CA LEU A 83 0.77 -10.86 8.39
C LEU A 83 1.79 -9.81 8.83
N ARG A 84 2.09 -9.74 10.13
CA ARG A 84 3.09 -8.80 10.66
C ARG A 84 4.47 -9.04 10.06
N ALA A 85 4.91 -10.29 9.98
CA ALA A 85 6.22 -10.64 9.42
C ALA A 85 6.28 -10.34 7.92
N SER A 86 5.22 -10.63 7.16
CA SER A 86 5.13 -10.33 5.72
C SER A 86 5.18 -8.83 5.47
N LEU A 87 4.37 -8.04 6.17
CA LEU A 87 4.37 -6.59 6.02
C LEU A 87 5.72 -5.97 6.38
N TRP A 88 6.38 -6.49 7.43
CA TRP A 88 7.73 -6.05 7.78
C TRP A 88 8.72 -6.29 6.64
N ASN A 89 8.73 -7.50 6.08
CA ASN A 89 9.63 -7.85 4.99
C ASN A 89 9.35 -7.04 3.72
N ASP A 90 8.08 -6.87 3.36
CA ASP A 90 7.67 -6.16 2.15
C ASP A 90 7.97 -4.67 2.26
N THR A 91 7.67 -4.04 3.39
CA THR A 91 7.98 -2.62 3.60
C THR A 91 9.49 -2.36 3.69
N LEU A 92 10.26 -3.27 4.28
CA LEU A 92 11.71 -3.19 4.29
C LEU A 92 12.28 -3.31 2.87
N PHE A 93 11.75 -4.22 2.05
CA PHE A 93 12.12 -4.35 0.65
C PHE A 93 11.82 -3.07 -0.13
N LEU A 94 10.59 -2.55 -0.03
CA LEU A 94 10.18 -1.32 -0.72
C LEU A 94 11.04 -0.12 -0.31
N SER A 95 11.34 0.01 0.98
CA SER A 95 12.22 1.06 1.48
C SER A 95 13.64 0.97 0.89
N ARG A 96 14.20 -0.22 0.78
CA ARG A 96 15.52 -0.45 0.17
C ARG A 96 15.55 -0.14 -1.32
N GLN A 97 14.40 -0.23 -1.99
CA GLN A 97 14.23 0.12 -3.41
C GLN A 97 13.85 1.59 -3.62
N ASN A 98 13.83 2.41 -2.56
CA ASN A 98 13.37 3.80 -2.61
C ASN A 98 11.95 3.96 -3.17
N VAL A 99 11.09 2.97 -2.94
CA VAL A 99 9.68 3.04 -3.28
C VAL A 99 8.95 3.82 -2.19
N MET A 100 8.13 4.77 -2.60
CA MET A 100 7.38 5.65 -1.70
C MET A 100 5.89 5.66 -2.07
N ASP A 101 5.10 6.27 -1.20
CA ASP A 101 3.67 6.54 -1.41
C ASP A 101 2.80 5.31 -1.67
N TYR A 102 3.25 4.14 -1.22
CA TYR A 102 2.42 2.94 -1.21
C TYR A 102 1.40 2.97 -0.07
N SER A 103 0.32 2.22 -0.23
CA SER A 103 -0.73 2.06 0.78
C SER A 103 -0.91 0.59 1.14
N LEU A 104 -1.35 0.34 2.37
CA LEU A 104 -1.89 -0.95 2.78
C LEU A 104 -3.39 -0.94 2.52
N MET A 105 -3.81 -1.74 1.55
CA MET A 105 -5.22 -1.95 1.28
C MET A 105 -5.74 -3.07 2.15
N ILE A 106 -6.82 -2.82 2.89
CA ILE A 106 -7.52 -3.83 3.70
C ILE A 106 -8.96 -3.90 3.23
N GLY A 107 -9.39 -5.09 2.80
CA GLY A 107 -10.78 -5.39 2.52
C GLY A 107 -11.36 -6.32 3.59
N ILE A 108 -12.57 -6.06 4.04
CA ILE A 108 -13.28 -6.90 5.01
C ILE A 108 -14.45 -7.57 4.30
N ASP A 109 -14.47 -8.90 4.31
CA ASP A 109 -15.62 -9.70 3.92
C ASP A 109 -16.30 -10.23 5.18
N GLU A 110 -17.35 -9.54 5.63
CA GLU A 110 -18.08 -9.90 6.86
C GLU A 110 -18.82 -11.23 6.71
N ALA A 111 -19.28 -11.56 5.50
CA ALA A 111 -20.00 -12.80 5.26
C ALA A 111 -19.10 -14.03 5.41
N LYS A 112 -17.89 -13.97 4.85
CA LYS A 112 -16.89 -15.05 4.95
C LYS A 112 -16.02 -14.95 6.19
N LYS A 113 -16.07 -13.82 6.92
CA LYS A 113 -15.17 -13.48 8.03
C LYS A 113 -13.70 -13.53 7.61
N GLU A 114 -13.41 -12.95 6.46
CA GLU A 114 -12.07 -12.90 5.88
C GLU A 114 -11.56 -11.46 5.78
N LEU A 115 -10.26 -11.29 6.00
CA LEU A 115 -9.52 -10.07 5.70
C LEU A 115 -8.72 -10.29 4.42
N VAL A 116 -8.85 -9.35 3.50
CA VAL A 116 -8.04 -9.26 2.29
C VAL A 116 -7.03 -8.14 2.49
N VAL A 117 -5.74 -8.45 2.44
CA VAL A 117 -4.69 -7.47 2.73
C VAL A 117 -3.66 -7.47 1.62
N GLY A 118 -3.24 -6.29 1.17
CA GLY A 118 -2.18 -6.15 0.19
C GLY A 118 -1.61 -4.75 0.11
N ILE A 119 -0.41 -4.64 -0.43
CA ILE A 119 0.24 -3.36 -0.69
C ILE A 119 -0.05 -2.94 -2.12
N ILE A 120 -0.49 -1.68 -2.29
CA ILE A 120 -0.84 -1.07 -3.59
C ILE A 120 -0.15 0.28 -3.78
N GLY A 121 -0.22 0.84 -5.01
CA GLY A 121 0.20 2.20 -5.29
C GLY A 121 1.70 2.42 -5.13
N THR A 122 2.51 1.44 -5.50
CA THR A 122 3.97 1.58 -5.43
C THR A 122 4.47 2.52 -6.52
N HIS A 123 4.87 3.73 -6.15
CA HIS A 123 5.54 4.66 -7.04
C HIS A 123 7.06 4.57 -6.86
N LEU A 124 7.77 4.25 -7.93
CA LEU A 124 9.22 4.30 -7.93
C LEU A 124 9.66 5.75 -8.15
N PHE A 125 10.28 6.34 -7.15
CA PHE A 125 10.97 7.61 -7.32
C PHE A 125 12.29 7.35 -8.06
N LEU A 126 12.27 7.41 -9.38
CA LEU A 126 13.50 7.55 -10.15
C LEU A 126 13.89 9.03 -10.09
N PRO A 127 15.03 9.39 -9.47
CA PRO A 127 15.52 10.75 -9.59
C PRO A 127 15.76 11.05 -11.07
N TYR A 128 15.14 12.11 -11.56
CA TYR A 128 15.38 12.64 -12.90
C TYR A 128 16.86 13.01 -13.01
N SER A 129 17.63 12.13 -13.55
CA SER A 129 18.86 12.31 -14.33
C SER A 129 19.68 11.02 -14.29
N VAL A 130 19.63 10.29 -15.38
CA VAL A 130 20.59 9.20 -15.63
C VAL A 130 21.91 9.84 -16.00
N GLY A 131 22.68 10.24 -14.98
CA GLY A 131 24.13 10.39 -15.05
C GLY A 131 24.76 9.16 -14.39
N PRO A 132 26.04 8.82 -14.64
CA PRO A 132 26.67 7.66 -14.05
C PRO A 132 26.53 7.71 -12.52
N ILE A 133 26.05 6.63 -11.94
CA ILE A 133 25.79 6.47 -10.50
C ILE A 133 27.15 6.53 -9.79
N LEU A 134 27.52 7.71 -9.34
CA LEU A 134 28.56 7.88 -8.33
C LEU A 134 27.87 7.75 -6.97
N PHE A 135 28.14 6.66 -6.28
CA PHE A 135 27.79 6.50 -4.87
C PHE A 135 28.46 7.58 -4.06
N THR A 136 27.73 8.65 -3.73
CA THR A 136 28.16 9.54 -2.65
C THR A 136 27.42 9.12 -1.38
N PRO A 137 28.12 8.79 -0.29
CA PRO A 137 27.49 8.56 0.98
C PRO A 137 26.99 9.90 1.53
N PHE A 138 25.73 9.97 1.89
CA PHE A 138 25.04 11.12 2.47
C PHE A 138 24.23 11.99 1.50
N ASN A 139 22.99 11.53 1.25
CA ASN A 139 21.95 12.41 0.71
C ASN A 139 20.85 12.55 1.78
N PRO A 140 20.54 13.78 2.28
CA PRO A 140 19.54 14.00 3.34
C PRO A 140 18.13 13.53 2.94
N LEU A 141 17.85 13.32 1.65
CA LEU A 141 16.61 12.71 1.16
C LEU A 141 16.48 11.21 1.56
N PHE A 142 17.58 10.51 1.79
CA PHE A 142 17.59 9.14 2.28
C PHE A 142 17.05 9.01 3.71
N SER A 143 17.32 10.02 4.54
CA SER A 143 16.82 10.09 5.92
C SER A 143 15.29 10.20 5.96
N PHE A 144 14.69 10.90 4.99
CA PHE A 144 13.24 11.12 4.95
C PHE A 144 12.47 9.86 4.53
N SER A 145 12.98 9.11 3.56
CA SER A 145 12.37 7.84 3.11
C SER A 145 12.44 6.77 4.20
N PHE A 146 13.56 6.67 4.91
CA PHE A 146 13.73 5.73 6.01
C PHE A 146 12.80 6.07 7.19
N SER A 147 12.66 7.36 7.50
CA SER A 147 11.76 7.84 8.55
C SER A 147 10.30 7.52 8.23
N PHE A 148 9.84 7.75 6.98
CA PHE A 148 8.48 7.48 6.57
C PHE A 148 8.14 5.99 6.63
N SER A 149 9.03 5.13 6.16
CA SER A 149 8.86 3.67 6.24
C SER A 149 8.83 3.17 7.68
N PHE A 150 9.61 3.80 8.58
CA PHE A 150 9.64 3.46 9.99
C PHE A 150 8.34 3.86 10.71
N PHE A 151 7.81 5.06 10.45
CA PHE A 151 6.51 5.49 10.98
C PHE A 151 5.37 4.62 10.47
N TYR A 152 5.39 4.25 9.21
CA TYR A 152 4.42 3.33 8.61
C TYR A 152 4.43 1.95 9.29
N LEU A 153 5.62 1.41 9.55
CA LEU A 153 5.79 0.15 10.27
C LEU A 153 5.30 0.22 11.71
N LEU A 154 5.56 1.32 12.42
CA LEU A 154 5.06 1.53 13.77
C LEU A 154 3.54 1.62 13.80
N PHE A 155 2.94 2.35 12.85
CA PHE A 155 1.50 2.47 12.74
C PHE A 155 0.84 1.12 12.47
N ILE A 156 1.34 0.36 11.48
CA ILE A 156 0.82 -0.97 11.17
C ILE A 156 1.02 -1.92 12.34
N SER A 157 2.16 -1.87 13.03
CA SER A 157 2.40 -2.68 14.22
C SER A 157 1.41 -2.35 15.33
N SER A 158 1.10 -1.07 15.52
CA SER A 158 0.09 -0.61 16.48
C SER A 158 -1.31 -1.06 16.07
N LEU A 159 -1.67 -0.88 14.80
CA LEU A 159 -2.96 -1.32 14.25
C LEU A 159 -3.13 -2.83 14.41
N LEU A 160 -2.11 -3.63 14.08
CA LEU A 160 -2.14 -5.08 14.26
C LEU A 160 -2.21 -5.50 15.73
N SER A 161 -1.74 -4.66 16.65
CA SER A 161 -1.90 -4.93 18.10
C SER A 161 -3.33 -4.71 18.58
N LEU A 162 -4.11 -3.86 17.88
CA LEU A 162 -5.53 -3.62 18.16
C LEU A 162 -6.45 -4.71 17.58
N LEU A 163 -5.93 -5.54 16.66
CA LEU A 163 -6.65 -6.74 16.22
C LEU A 163 -6.58 -7.79 17.35
N CYS A 164 -7.72 -8.07 17.92
CA CYS A 164 -7.84 -9.02 19.05
C CYS A 164 -7.65 -10.47 18.60
#